data_2bedc1c733e266b5265112a3684a6017
#
_entry.id   2bedc1c733e266b5265112a3684a6017
#
_cell.length_a   1.000
_cell.length_b   1.000
_cell.length_c   1.000
_cell.angle_alpha   90.00
_cell.angle_beta   90.00
_cell.angle_gamma   90.00
#
_symmetry.space_group_name_H-M   'P 1'
#
loop_
_entity.id
_entity.type
_entity.pdbx_description
1 polymer ?
#
loop_
_entity_poly.entity_id
_entity_poly.type
_entity_poly.pdbx_seq_one_letter_code
_entity_poly.pdbx_strand_id
1 'polypeptide(L)'
;YVMLTAYRDFRDNFAREIWDALGYADEPAILTTAELPVAFGTLIAVAVLVRFKNNRRALLAIHGLMIFGALLTGVSTWMHEAGMISSANWMISVGLGLYLGYVPVNCVLFDRLIAAVGQVATAGFLIYVADASGYLGSVALLLYKNFGQPTLSWLSFFTTFSYAMSVFCVVLFSASAFYFRGVTADESAA
;
A
#
# COMPACT_ATOMS: atom_id res chain seq x y z
N TYR A 1 4.29 6.49 -2.26
CA TYR A 1 2.98 6.40 -2.94
C TYR A 1 3.09 5.80 -4.34
N VAL A 2 4.07 6.21 -5.17
CA VAL A 2 4.30 5.68 -6.53
C VAL A 2 4.34 4.15 -6.55
N MET A 3 5.10 3.55 -5.64
CA MET A 3 5.22 2.09 -5.54
C MET A 3 3.88 1.43 -5.16
N LEU A 4 3.11 2.04 -4.25
CA LEU A 4 1.79 1.53 -3.86
C LEU A 4 0.80 1.58 -5.03
N THR A 5 0.77 2.69 -5.79
CA THR A 5 -0.10 2.84 -6.96
C THR A 5 0.25 1.82 -8.04
N ALA A 6 1.55 1.70 -8.37
CA ALA A 6 2.01 0.74 -9.36
C ALA A 6 1.70 -0.72 -8.94
N TYR A 7 1.84 -1.03 -7.64
CA TYR A 7 1.54 -2.35 -7.10
C TYR A 7 0.04 -2.65 -7.11
N ARG A 8 -0.80 -1.66 -6.74
CA ARG A 8 -2.27 -1.76 -6.84
C ARG A 8 -2.70 -2.04 -8.27
N ASP A 9 -2.26 -1.19 -9.20
CA ASP A 9 -2.68 -1.28 -10.60
C ASP A 9 -2.22 -2.61 -11.23
N PHE A 10 -1.04 -3.10 -10.86
CA PHE A 10 -0.59 -4.41 -11.31
C PHE A 10 -1.46 -5.53 -10.76
N ARG A 11 -1.72 -5.53 -9.45
CA ARG A 11 -2.55 -6.53 -8.78
C ARG A 11 -3.97 -6.56 -9.36
N ASP A 12 -4.57 -5.39 -9.57
CA ASP A 12 -5.95 -5.27 -10.00
C ASP A 12 -6.12 -5.60 -11.50
N ASN A 13 -5.19 -5.12 -12.35
CA ASN A 13 -5.25 -5.36 -13.80
C ASN A 13 -4.94 -6.81 -14.18
N PHE A 14 -4.13 -7.53 -13.41
CA PHE A 14 -3.74 -8.93 -13.66
C PHE A 14 -4.27 -9.88 -12.58
N ALA A 15 -5.31 -9.48 -11.87
CA ALA A 15 -5.93 -10.29 -10.82
C ALA A 15 -6.33 -11.67 -11.36
N ARG A 16 -6.94 -11.73 -12.55
CA ARG A 16 -7.38 -12.99 -13.16
C ARG A 16 -6.20 -13.92 -13.43
N GLU A 17 -5.16 -13.41 -14.09
CA GLU A 17 -3.97 -14.20 -14.44
C GLU A 17 -3.23 -14.69 -13.19
N ILE A 18 -3.19 -13.89 -12.13
CA ILE A 18 -2.57 -14.26 -10.87
C ILE A 18 -3.39 -15.36 -10.18
N TRP A 19 -4.72 -15.22 -10.09
CA TRP A 19 -5.59 -16.22 -9.47
C TRP A 19 -5.63 -17.54 -10.25
N ASP A 20 -5.64 -17.48 -11.59
CA ASP A 20 -5.57 -18.68 -12.44
C ASP A 20 -4.24 -19.43 -12.22
N ALA A 21 -3.11 -18.70 -12.12
CA ALA A 21 -1.81 -19.30 -11.83
C ALA A 21 -1.70 -19.89 -10.41
N LEU A 22 -2.52 -19.41 -9.48
CA LEU A 22 -2.63 -19.94 -8.11
C LEU A 22 -3.58 -21.14 -7.98
N GLY A 23 -4.21 -21.57 -9.09
CA GLY A 23 -5.09 -22.76 -9.13
C GLY A 23 -6.58 -22.47 -8.93
N TYR A 24 -7.01 -21.20 -9.07
CA TYR A 24 -8.41 -20.78 -8.92
C TYR A 24 -9.10 -20.47 -10.26
N ALA A 25 -8.63 -21.08 -11.36
CA ALA A 25 -9.18 -20.83 -12.70
C ALA A 25 -10.68 -21.12 -12.81
N ASP A 26 -11.16 -22.15 -12.10
CA ASP A 26 -12.56 -22.58 -12.11
C ASP A 26 -13.42 -21.87 -11.04
N GLU A 27 -12.86 -20.92 -10.28
CA GLU A 27 -13.53 -20.22 -9.18
C GLU A 27 -13.60 -18.71 -9.41
N PRO A 28 -14.38 -18.21 -10.38
CA PRO A 28 -14.45 -16.78 -10.69
C PRO A 28 -14.93 -15.91 -9.52
N ALA A 29 -15.70 -16.48 -8.58
CA ALA A 29 -16.16 -15.80 -7.38
C ALA A 29 -15.02 -15.36 -6.44
N ILE A 30 -13.83 -16.00 -6.54
CA ILE A 30 -12.67 -15.67 -5.70
C ILE A 30 -12.24 -14.21 -5.86
N LEU A 31 -12.36 -13.64 -7.05
CA LEU A 31 -12.05 -12.24 -7.34
C LEU A 31 -12.83 -11.26 -6.45
N THR A 32 -14.06 -11.61 -6.10
CA THR A 32 -14.90 -10.77 -5.25
C THR A 32 -14.80 -11.17 -3.77
N THR A 33 -14.85 -12.47 -3.48
CA THR A 33 -14.86 -12.95 -2.09
C THR A 33 -13.56 -12.69 -1.35
N ALA A 34 -12.42 -12.70 -2.06
CA ALA A 34 -11.13 -12.35 -1.48
C ALA A 34 -10.98 -10.84 -1.17
N GLU A 35 -11.71 -9.97 -1.89
CA GLU A 35 -11.65 -8.52 -1.64
C GLU A 35 -12.50 -8.07 -0.44
N LEU A 36 -13.51 -8.83 -0.03
CA LEU A 36 -14.36 -8.47 1.12
C LEU A 36 -13.57 -8.32 2.43
N PRO A 37 -12.74 -9.29 2.88
CA PRO A 37 -11.93 -9.13 4.07
C PRO A 37 -10.91 -7.99 3.95
N VAL A 38 -10.37 -7.74 2.77
CA VAL A 38 -9.46 -6.61 2.50
C VAL A 38 -10.20 -5.28 2.71
N ALA A 39 -11.39 -5.13 2.13
CA ALA A 39 -12.19 -3.93 2.26
C ALA A 39 -12.61 -3.66 3.71
N PHE A 40 -13.13 -4.67 4.41
CA PHE A 40 -13.53 -4.53 5.82
C PHE A 40 -12.34 -4.24 6.73
N GLY A 41 -11.21 -4.94 6.55
CA GLY A 41 -10.00 -4.70 7.34
C GLY A 41 -9.45 -3.28 7.15
N THR A 42 -9.42 -2.81 5.91
CA THR A 42 -9.00 -1.44 5.59
C THR A 42 -9.94 -0.39 6.18
N LEU A 43 -11.26 -0.60 6.04
CA LEU A 43 -12.26 0.32 6.59
C LEU A 43 -12.15 0.44 8.11
N ILE A 44 -11.98 -0.68 8.82
CA ILE A 44 -11.78 -0.69 10.28
C ILE A 44 -10.51 0.07 10.66
N ALA A 45 -9.41 -0.18 9.96
CA ALA A 45 -8.13 0.48 10.23
C ALA A 45 -8.23 2.01 10.03
N VAL A 46 -8.86 2.48 8.95
CA VAL A 46 -9.08 3.91 8.69
C VAL A 46 -10.02 4.51 9.75
N ALA A 47 -11.09 3.80 10.13
CA ALA A 47 -12.00 4.26 11.17
C ALA A 47 -11.30 4.44 12.53
N VAL A 48 -10.33 3.58 12.86
CA VAL A 48 -9.51 3.74 14.07
C VAL A 48 -8.64 4.99 13.99
N LEU A 49 -8.09 5.33 12.83
CA LEU A 49 -7.27 6.54 12.66
C LEU A 49 -8.05 7.83 12.94
N VAL A 50 -9.34 7.87 12.65
CA VAL A 50 -10.20 9.04 12.91
C VAL A 50 -10.29 9.38 14.41
N ARG A 51 -10.05 8.42 15.31
CA ARG A 51 -10.08 8.64 16.78
C ARG A 51 -8.91 9.52 17.28
N PHE A 52 -7.84 9.66 16.54
CA PHE A 52 -6.72 10.50 16.92
C PHE A 52 -7.05 11.98 16.71
N LYS A 53 -7.29 12.72 17.79
CA LYS A 53 -7.61 14.15 17.75
C LYS A 53 -6.38 15.02 17.50
N ASN A 54 -5.22 14.63 18.03
CA ASN A 54 -3.97 15.36 17.86
C ASN A 54 -3.36 15.02 16.49
N ASN A 55 -3.12 16.03 15.65
CA ASN A 55 -2.65 15.87 14.28
C ASN A 55 -1.28 15.18 14.20
N ARG A 56 -0.35 15.51 15.10
CA ARG A 56 0.97 14.86 15.17
C ARG A 56 0.85 13.37 15.48
N ARG A 57 0.05 13.02 16.50
CA ARG A 57 -0.18 11.60 16.86
C ARG A 57 -0.90 10.87 15.73
N ALA A 58 -1.87 11.51 15.08
CA ALA A 58 -2.55 10.95 13.92
C ALA A 58 -1.58 10.69 12.78
N LEU A 59 -0.71 11.65 12.45
CA LEU A 59 0.29 11.53 11.39
C LEU A 59 1.25 10.35 11.64
N LEU A 60 1.75 10.21 12.86
CA LEU A 60 2.63 9.10 13.24
C LEU A 60 1.89 7.74 13.24
N ALA A 61 0.63 7.71 13.67
CA ALA A 61 -0.20 6.51 13.63
C ALA A 61 -0.46 6.06 12.18
N ILE A 62 -0.69 7.02 11.26
CA ILE A 62 -0.83 6.75 9.82
C ILE A 62 0.45 6.11 9.27
N HIS A 63 1.63 6.70 9.57
CA HIS A 63 2.91 6.11 9.14
C HIS A 63 3.11 4.71 9.72
N GLY A 64 2.77 4.50 11.00
CA GLY A 64 2.83 3.17 11.62
C GLY A 64 1.95 2.14 10.91
N LEU A 65 0.72 2.55 10.52
CA LEU A 65 -0.19 1.69 9.76
C LEU A 65 0.35 1.35 8.36
N MET A 66 0.93 2.35 7.67
CA MET A 66 1.55 2.16 6.35
C MET A 66 2.76 1.23 6.41
N ILE A 67 3.62 1.37 7.43
CA ILE A 67 4.75 0.46 7.68
C ILE A 67 4.26 -0.95 7.97
N PHE A 68 3.24 -1.09 8.82
CA PHE A 68 2.62 -2.39 9.11
C PHE A 68 2.07 -3.04 7.85
N GLY A 69 1.36 -2.29 6.99
CA GLY A 69 0.85 -2.79 5.70
C GLY A 69 1.96 -3.28 4.78
N ALA A 70 3.06 -2.52 4.67
CA ALA A 70 4.21 -2.90 3.87
C ALA A 70 4.89 -4.18 4.41
N LEU A 71 5.06 -4.29 5.73
CA LEU A 71 5.58 -5.50 6.38
C LEU A 71 4.66 -6.70 6.17
N LEU A 72 3.34 -6.51 6.32
CA LEU A 72 2.35 -7.57 6.09
C LEU A 72 2.46 -8.14 4.68
N THR A 73 2.64 -7.29 3.65
CA THR A 73 2.83 -7.74 2.27
C THR A 73 4.08 -8.62 2.13
N GLY A 74 5.23 -8.18 2.64
CA GLY A 74 6.49 -8.93 2.52
C GLY A 74 6.48 -10.23 3.32
N VAL A 75 6.03 -10.15 4.58
CA VAL A 75 5.97 -11.32 5.47
C VAL A 75 4.99 -12.37 4.95
N SER A 76 3.79 -11.97 4.52
CA SER A 76 2.81 -12.91 3.98
C SER A 76 3.29 -13.55 2.67
N THR A 77 4.03 -12.82 1.84
CA THR A 77 4.65 -13.39 0.63
C THR A 77 5.68 -14.45 0.98
N TRP A 78 6.55 -14.18 1.95
CA TRP A 78 7.50 -15.18 2.46
C TRP A 78 6.78 -16.41 3.06
N MET A 79 5.74 -16.21 3.87
CA MET A 79 4.97 -17.31 4.45
C MET A 79 4.29 -18.17 3.38
N HIS A 80 3.81 -17.55 2.30
CA HIS A 80 3.22 -18.28 1.18
C HIS A 80 4.26 -19.14 0.45
N GLU A 81 5.42 -18.59 0.12
CA GLU A 81 6.51 -19.36 -0.52
C GLU A 81 7.04 -20.48 0.37
N ALA A 82 7.02 -20.29 1.70
CA ALA A 82 7.36 -21.31 2.69
C ALA A 82 6.25 -22.37 2.87
N GLY A 83 5.11 -22.28 2.18
CA GLY A 83 3.98 -23.19 2.31
C GLY A 83 3.22 -23.10 3.63
N MET A 84 3.39 -22.00 4.40
CA MET A 84 2.77 -21.80 5.71
C MET A 84 1.34 -21.28 5.63
N ILE A 85 0.99 -20.60 4.55
CA ILE A 85 -0.36 -20.08 4.31
C ILE A 85 -0.84 -20.43 2.90
N SER A 86 -2.17 -20.55 2.74
CA SER A 86 -2.77 -20.81 1.44
C SER A 86 -2.64 -19.60 0.50
N SER A 87 -2.73 -19.86 -0.81
CA SER A 87 -2.71 -18.80 -1.84
C SER A 87 -3.80 -17.76 -1.64
N ALA A 88 -5.00 -18.17 -1.21
CA ALA A 88 -6.09 -17.25 -0.92
C ALA A 88 -5.76 -16.35 0.28
N ASN A 89 -5.24 -16.90 1.38
CA ASN A 89 -4.83 -16.10 2.54
C ASN A 89 -3.67 -15.15 2.20
N TRP A 90 -2.75 -15.57 1.33
CA TRP A 90 -1.69 -14.70 0.84
C TRP A 90 -2.25 -13.52 0.06
N MET A 91 -3.10 -13.74 -0.94
CA MET A 91 -3.70 -12.68 -1.76
C MET A 91 -4.53 -11.70 -0.94
N ILE A 92 -5.26 -12.18 0.09
CA ILE A 92 -5.99 -11.34 1.04
C ILE A 92 -5.01 -10.51 1.87
N SER A 93 -3.95 -11.12 2.41
CA SER A 93 -2.97 -10.43 3.26
C SER A 93 -2.19 -9.37 2.48
N VAL A 94 -1.79 -9.68 1.26
CA VAL A 94 -1.13 -8.74 0.34
C VAL A 94 -2.05 -7.58 -0.03
N GLY A 95 -3.32 -7.88 -0.35
CA GLY A 95 -4.34 -6.86 -0.62
C GLY A 95 -4.56 -5.95 0.59
N LEU A 96 -4.73 -6.53 1.78
CA LEU A 96 -4.87 -5.77 3.02
C LEU A 96 -3.63 -4.90 3.27
N GLY A 97 -2.42 -5.46 3.16
CA GLY A 97 -1.17 -4.74 3.35
C GLY A 97 -1.03 -3.56 2.40
N LEU A 98 -1.37 -3.75 1.13
CA LEU A 98 -1.41 -2.69 0.12
C LEU A 98 -2.37 -1.56 0.51
N TYR A 99 -3.62 -1.89 0.82
CA TYR A 99 -4.65 -0.87 1.08
C TYR A 99 -4.48 -0.19 2.44
N LEU A 100 -3.86 -0.83 3.43
CA LEU A 100 -3.43 -0.17 4.67
C LEU A 100 -2.35 0.90 4.43
N GLY A 101 -1.56 0.75 3.38
CA GLY A 101 -0.63 1.79 2.93
C GLY A 101 -1.30 2.85 2.04
N TYR A 102 -2.12 2.42 1.08
CA TYR A 102 -2.66 3.25 0.01
C TYR A 102 -3.81 4.16 0.46
N VAL A 103 -4.82 3.60 1.12
CA VAL A 103 -6.05 4.33 1.46
C VAL A 103 -5.82 5.50 2.43
N PRO A 104 -5.00 5.37 3.50
CA PRO A 104 -4.74 6.48 4.40
C PRO A 104 -4.10 7.70 3.73
N VAL A 105 -3.31 7.50 2.66
CA VAL A 105 -2.70 8.62 1.91
C VAL A 105 -3.79 9.49 1.28
N ASN A 106 -4.78 8.87 0.66
CA ASN A 106 -5.86 9.58 -0.04
C ASN A 106 -6.95 10.12 0.88
N CYS A 107 -7.13 9.51 2.08
CA CYS A 107 -8.23 9.88 2.98
C CYS A 107 -7.84 10.82 4.10
N VAL A 108 -6.65 10.69 4.68
CA VAL A 108 -6.34 11.37 5.94
C VAL A 108 -4.91 11.90 6.05
N LEU A 109 -3.93 11.36 5.32
CA LEU A 109 -2.52 11.70 5.48
C LEU A 109 -2.25 13.19 5.23
N PHE A 110 -2.68 13.69 4.08
CA PHE A 110 -2.34 15.07 3.67
C PHE A 110 -3.05 16.11 4.52
N ASP A 111 -4.29 15.89 4.94
CA ASP A 111 -4.99 16.77 5.87
C ASP A 111 -4.25 16.86 7.21
N ARG A 112 -3.84 15.71 7.76
CA ARG A 112 -3.11 15.65 9.02
C ARG A 112 -1.69 16.21 8.90
N LEU A 113 -1.04 16.01 7.75
CA LEU A 113 0.28 16.56 7.45
C LEU A 113 0.24 18.09 7.42
N ILE A 114 -0.66 18.67 6.64
CA ILE A 114 -0.81 20.12 6.51
C ILE A 114 -1.10 20.73 7.89
N ALA A 115 -2.03 20.13 8.63
CA ALA A 115 -2.40 20.62 9.97
C ALA A 115 -1.29 20.42 11.01
N ALA A 116 -0.40 19.42 10.84
CA ALA A 116 0.70 19.17 11.77
C ALA A 116 1.92 20.05 11.50
N VAL A 117 2.11 20.47 10.24
CA VAL A 117 3.26 21.32 9.80
C VAL A 117 2.91 22.81 9.77
N GLY A 118 1.61 23.16 9.88
CA GLY A 118 1.17 24.57 9.89
C GLY A 118 1.34 25.31 8.55
N GLN A 119 1.55 24.59 7.45
CA GLN A 119 1.76 25.20 6.13
C GLN A 119 0.44 25.48 5.40
N VAL A 120 0.41 26.54 4.60
CA VAL A 120 -0.75 26.87 3.74
C VAL A 120 -0.68 26.01 2.47
N ALA A 121 -1.46 24.93 2.46
CA ALA A 121 -1.58 24.02 1.32
C ALA A 121 -3.01 23.43 1.26
N THR A 122 -3.35 22.77 0.16
CA THR A 122 -4.60 22.02 0.05
C THR A 122 -4.30 20.53 -0.11
N ALA A 123 -4.98 19.68 0.66
CA ALA A 123 -4.84 18.23 0.55
C ALA A 123 -5.16 17.75 -0.87
N GLY A 124 -6.16 18.32 -1.53
CA GLY A 124 -6.51 17.99 -2.91
C GLY A 124 -5.36 18.17 -3.88
N PHE A 125 -4.60 19.27 -3.79
CA PHE A 125 -3.43 19.49 -4.64
C PHE A 125 -2.36 18.41 -4.42
N LEU A 126 -2.06 18.08 -3.15
CA LEU A 126 -1.08 17.04 -2.82
C LEU A 126 -1.52 15.66 -3.31
N ILE A 127 -2.82 15.34 -3.20
CA ILE A 127 -3.39 14.10 -3.74
C ILE A 127 -3.21 14.05 -5.25
N TYR A 128 -3.54 15.12 -6.00
CA TYR A 128 -3.35 15.15 -7.45
C TYR A 128 -1.90 14.96 -7.88
N VAL A 129 -0.94 15.58 -7.17
CA VAL A 129 0.49 15.39 -7.45
C VAL A 129 0.92 13.95 -7.16
N ALA A 130 0.46 13.38 -6.05
CA ALA A 130 0.73 12.00 -5.68
C ALA A 130 0.15 11.03 -6.70
N ASP A 131 -1.11 11.20 -7.10
CA ASP A 131 -1.79 10.35 -8.08
C ASP A 131 -1.12 10.45 -9.46
N ALA A 132 -0.82 11.64 -9.96
CA ALA A 132 -0.14 11.82 -11.22
C ALA A 132 1.22 11.09 -11.24
N SER A 133 2.00 11.21 -10.16
CA SER A 133 3.26 10.50 -9.99
C SER A 133 3.05 8.98 -9.91
N GLY A 134 2.00 8.54 -9.23
CA GLY A 134 1.62 7.15 -9.08
C GLY A 134 1.28 6.50 -10.43
N TYR A 135 0.47 7.16 -11.25
CA TYR A 135 0.11 6.67 -12.58
C TYR A 135 1.32 6.58 -13.53
N LEU A 136 2.26 7.54 -13.46
CA LEU A 136 3.52 7.44 -14.20
C LEU A 136 4.31 6.19 -13.78
N GLY A 137 4.39 5.90 -12.50
CA GLY A 137 5.04 4.70 -11.97
C GLY A 137 4.32 3.41 -12.42
N SER A 138 3.01 3.42 -12.42
CA SER A 138 2.19 2.29 -12.90
C SER A 138 2.45 1.99 -14.38
N VAL A 139 2.41 3.01 -15.24
CA VAL A 139 2.72 2.87 -16.67
C VAL A 139 4.15 2.38 -16.87
N ALA A 140 5.13 2.95 -16.17
CA ALA A 140 6.53 2.54 -16.27
C ALA A 140 6.72 1.06 -15.89
N LEU A 141 6.05 0.61 -14.79
CA LEU A 141 6.10 -0.79 -14.36
C LEU A 141 5.49 -1.73 -15.41
N LEU A 142 4.34 -1.38 -15.98
CA LEU A 142 3.68 -2.17 -17.02
C LEU A 142 4.55 -2.28 -18.28
N LEU A 143 5.17 -1.19 -18.70
CA LEU A 143 6.12 -1.19 -19.82
C LEU A 143 7.34 -2.06 -19.49
N TYR A 144 7.89 -1.94 -18.29
CA TYR A 144 9.01 -2.78 -17.85
C TYR A 144 8.65 -4.27 -17.86
N LYS A 145 7.47 -4.64 -17.31
CA LYS A 145 7.03 -6.04 -17.33
C LYS A 145 6.84 -6.58 -18.74
N ASN A 146 6.22 -5.82 -19.64
CA ASN A 146 5.90 -6.30 -20.98
C ASN A 146 7.09 -6.32 -21.92
N PHE A 147 7.99 -5.35 -21.82
CA PHE A 147 9.13 -5.20 -22.74
C PHE A 147 10.48 -5.59 -22.13
N GLY A 148 10.67 -5.36 -20.83
CA GLY A 148 11.90 -5.68 -20.12
C GLY A 148 11.95 -7.10 -19.56
N GLN A 149 10.79 -7.65 -19.18
CA GLN A 149 10.67 -8.98 -18.56
C GLN A 149 9.55 -9.82 -19.18
N PRO A 150 9.51 -9.98 -20.52
CA PRO A 150 8.39 -10.66 -21.21
C PRO A 150 8.29 -12.15 -20.86
N THR A 151 9.39 -12.79 -20.46
CA THR A 151 9.46 -14.23 -20.16
C THR A 151 9.01 -14.60 -18.76
N LEU A 152 8.98 -13.63 -17.82
CA LEU A 152 8.49 -13.90 -16.47
C LEU A 152 6.97 -14.07 -16.45
N SER A 153 6.47 -15.07 -15.72
CA SER A 153 5.04 -15.23 -15.47
C SER A 153 4.51 -14.04 -14.65
N TRP A 154 3.22 -13.76 -14.77
CA TRP A 154 2.56 -12.71 -13.99
C TRP A 154 2.68 -12.96 -12.48
N LEU A 155 2.54 -14.20 -12.05
CA LEU A 155 2.68 -14.60 -10.65
C LEU A 155 4.12 -14.40 -10.15
N SER A 156 5.15 -14.86 -10.87
CA SER A 156 6.55 -14.69 -10.45
C SER A 156 6.95 -13.22 -10.39
N PHE A 157 6.47 -12.41 -11.34
CA PHE A 157 6.70 -10.99 -11.32
C PHE A 157 6.02 -10.33 -10.12
N PHE A 158 4.77 -10.69 -9.84
CA PHE A 158 4.01 -10.17 -8.71
C PHE A 158 4.66 -10.51 -7.36
N THR A 159 5.13 -11.76 -7.19
CA THR A 159 5.85 -12.20 -5.97
C THR A 159 7.13 -11.38 -5.75
N THR A 160 7.95 -11.23 -6.79
CA THR A 160 9.18 -10.42 -6.72
C THR A 160 8.87 -8.96 -6.42
N PHE A 161 7.83 -8.42 -7.06
CA PHE A 161 7.40 -7.03 -6.85
C PHE A 161 6.83 -6.82 -5.43
N SER A 162 6.18 -7.83 -4.85
CA SER A 162 5.70 -7.79 -3.45
C SER A 162 6.85 -7.56 -2.46
N TYR A 163 7.96 -8.27 -2.63
CA TYR A 163 9.16 -8.05 -1.81
C TYR A 163 9.78 -6.68 -2.04
N ALA A 164 9.96 -6.29 -3.29
CA ALA A 164 10.52 -4.98 -3.63
C ALA A 164 9.66 -3.86 -3.03
N MET A 165 8.35 -3.89 -3.22
CA MET A 165 7.40 -2.93 -2.67
C MET A 165 7.47 -2.90 -1.14
N SER A 166 7.47 -4.06 -0.47
CA SER A 166 7.57 -4.15 0.98
C SER A 166 8.83 -3.46 1.51
N VAL A 167 10.01 -3.83 0.99
CA VAL A 167 11.28 -3.26 1.46
C VAL A 167 11.35 -1.76 1.21
N PHE A 168 11.04 -1.30 0.00
CA PHE A 168 11.06 0.13 -0.32
C PHE A 168 10.08 0.93 0.54
N CYS A 169 8.85 0.44 0.70
CA CYS A 169 7.84 1.15 1.48
C CYS A 169 8.19 1.18 2.97
N VAL A 170 8.70 0.09 3.55
CA VAL A 170 9.14 0.08 4.95
C VAL A 170 10.24 1.11 5.17
N VAL A 171 11.25 1.15 4.30
CA VAL A 171 12.36 2.12 4.42
C VAL A 171 11.85 3.56 4.27
N LEU A 172 11.09 3.84 3.22
CA LEU A 172 10.63 5.20 2.93
C LEU A 172 9.62 5.71 3.96
N PHE A 173 8.67 4.88 4.40
CA PHE A 173 7.70 5.28 5.42
C PHE A 173 8.35 5.45 6.79
N SER A 174 9.35 4.63 7.12
CA SER A 174 10.11 4.80 8.36
C SER A 174 10.94 6.09 8.35
N ALA A 175 11.61 6.39 7.23
CA ALA A 175 12.34 7.64 7.04
C ALA A 175 11.41 8.86 7.13
N SER A 176 10.25 8.79 6.48
CA SER A 176 9.22 9.83 6.53
C SER A 176 8.68 10.03 7.96
N ALA A 177 8.37 8.95 8.66
CA ALA A 177 7.90 9.01 10.06
C ALA A 177 8.95 9.66 10.98
N PHE A 178 10.21 9.31 10.79
CA PHE A 178 11.31 9.89 11.56
C PHE A 178 11.47 11.39 11.30
N TYR A 179 11.44 11.80 10.03
CA TYR A 179 11.52 13.20 9.62
C TYR A 179 10.39 14.04 10.22
N PHE A 180 9.12 13.61 10.05
CA PHE A 180 7.98 14.36 10.56
C PHE A 180 7.85 14.32 12.07
N ARG A 181 8.40 13.31 12.75
CA ARG A 181 8.51 13.31 14.21
C ARG A 181 9.38 14.47 14.70
N GLY A 182 10.46 14.80 14.00
CA GLY A 182 11.34 15.93 14.31
C GLY A 182 10.64 17.27 14.05
N VAL A 183 10.20 17.48 12.81
CA VAL A 183 9.58 18.76 12.37
C VAL A 183 8.37 19.15 13.24
N THR A 184 7.49 18.22 13.55
CA THR A 184 6.31 18.50 14.38
C THR A 184 6.59 18.59 15.90
N ALA A 185 7.82 18.28 16.35
CA ALA A 185 8.22 18.46 17.76
C ALA A 185 8.57 19.92 18.07
N ASP A 186 9.23 20.57 17.13
CA ASP A 186 9.73 21.94 17.30
C ASP A 186 8.58 22.95 17.38
N GLU A 187 7.48 22.73 16.65
CA GLU A 187 6.29 23.58 16.69
C GLU A 187 5.46 23.45 17.99
N SER A 188 5.59 22.36 18.73
CA SER A 188 4.90 22.18 20.01
C SER A 188 5.64 22.83 21.20
N ALA A 189 6.83 23.37 20.97
CA ALA A 189 7.68 24.02 21.97
C ALA A 189 7.71 25.55 21.82
N ALA A 190 7.09 26.09 20.77
CA ALA A 190 6.93 27.51 20.51
C ALA A 190 5.49 27.98 20.81
#